data_e1afea609a73731759478005b2ea46d1
#
_entry.id   e1afea609a73731759478005b2ea46d1
#
_cell.length_a   1.000
_cell.length_b   1.000
_cell.length_c   1.000
_cell.angle_alpha   90.00
_cell.angle_beta   90.00
_cell.angle_gamma   90.00
#
_symmetry.space_group_name_H-M   'P 1'
#
loop_
_entity.id
_entity.type
_entity.pdbx_description
1 polymer ?
#
loop_
_entity_poly.entity_id
_entity_poly.type
_entity_poly.pdbx_seq_one_letter_code
_entity_poly.pdbx_strand_id
1 'polypeptide(L)'
;MVLGNVFLCTTGAEALYSDMGHVGKANIYASWPFVKACLIINYLGQGAWIIANNANASLMAVPDLNPFYQMLPEQLRVFAVILSAFAAIIASQALITGSYSIVSEAVRLDLMPHMRVNYPSETKGQIYIPMVNNIMWVGCMGVVLLFRSSEHMEAAYGLAITVTMLMTTLLLFTYLSKVRHKMGLAIPFLVFFGAIEAMFFFSSLTKFFHGGYVTVLLATAIFVVMYVWRRGTAIEHTQSVYLPVDKYLDQLFDLSHDEDYPLLADNLVFLTNDSSFDKLDRDVLYSILDKRPKRAKAYYFLNVQVTDEPYTHEYIVNNFDTDFLFKVQLRLGFKVNQRVNTYLYQIVSDLVANNQIAAQNHRYSIYREHSNVGDFRFCLLRKVISPETDIPGFDARVMELKYLIRRLCGSPAKWYGLESSNIIFEYVPLFSKAKQQHKLKRIEFAGAKPSAAATHAPDAVDEDDEPEDIFSSAMKGEREKNLADATSALVGGDTASFKPLVIDEEDEEDSEE
;
A
#
# COMPACT_ATOMS: atom_id res chain seq x y z
N MET A 1 -37.77 13.97 1.87
CA MET A 1 -37.77 12.81 2.78
C MET A 1 -38.12 11.50 2.07
N VAL A 2 -39.26 11.38 1.35
CA VAL A 2 -39.68 10.13 0.68
C VAL A 2 -38.60 9.58 -0.25
N LEU A 3 -38.00 10.42 -1.11
CA LEU A 3 -36.92 10.02 -2.03
C LEU A 3 -35.68 9.45 -1.33
N GLY A 4 -35.34 9.95 -0.12
CA GLY A 4 -34.21 9.44 0.67
C GLY A 4 -34.46 8.06 1.28
N ASN A 5 -35.70 7.57 1.29
CA ASN A 5 -36.02 6.19 1.68
C ASN A 5 -36.19 5.30 0.44
N VAL A 6 -36.75 5.84 -0.63
CA VAL A 6 -37.02 5.09 -1.88
C VAL A 6 -35.71 4.60 -2.52
N PHE A 7 -34.63 5.40 -2.50
CA PHE A 7 -33.37 4.97 -3.11
C PHE A 7 -32.75 3.75 -2.41
N LEU A 8 -33.00 3.54 -1.11
CA LEU A 8 -32.55 2.34 -0.38
C LEU A 8 -33.09 1.03 -1.00
N CYS A 9 -34.22 1.09 -1.70
CA CYS A 9 -34.74 -0.05 -2.45
C CYS A 9 -33.92 -0.39 -3.71
N THR A 10 -33.04 0.50 -4.16
CA THR A 10 -32.19 0.31 -5.35
C THR A 10 -30.74 0.01 -5.00
N THR A 11 -30.42 -0.19 -3.72
CA THR A 11 -29.07 -0.47 -3.24
C THR A 11 -28.69 -1.94 -3.42
N GLY A 12 -27.41 -2.25 -3.24
CA GLY A 12 -26.85 -3.62 -3.37
C GLY A 12 -25.97 -3.81 -4.61
N ALA A 13 -25.74 -2.77 -5.42
CA ALA A 13 -24.87 -2.84 -6.57
C ALA A 13 -23.41 -3.14 -6.17
N GLU A 14 -22.96 -2.63 -5.02
CA GLU A 14 -21.63 -2.87 -4.49
C GLU A 14 -21.37 -4.34 -4.18
N ALA A 15 -22.35 -5.01 -3.57
CA ALA A 15 -22.28 -6.46 -3.32
C ALA A 15 -22.27 -7.24 -4.64
N LEU A 16 -23.09 -6.82 -5.62
CA LEU A 16 -23.13 -7.43 -6.93
C LEU A 16 -21.79 -7.28 -7.67
N TYR A 17 -21.13 -6.12 -7.60
CA TYR A 17 -19.83 -5.92 -8.23
C TYR A 17 -18.75 -6.82 -7.64
N SER A 18 -18.77 -7.00 -6.32
CA SER A 18 -17.86 -7.93 -5.65
C SER A 18 -18.10 -9.37 -6.11
N ASP A 19 -19.36 -9.80 -6.16
CA ASP A 19 -19.72 -11.16 -6.57
C ASP A 19 -19.42 -11.40 -8.06
N MET A 20 -19.54 -10.38 -8.90
CA MET A 20 -19.26 -10.48 -10.33
C MET A 20 -17.83 -10.93 -10.62
N GLY A 21 -16.87 -10.49 -9.80
CA GLY A 21 -15.47 -10.92 -9.90
C GLY A 21 -15.23 -12.38 -9.51
N HIS A 22 -16.11 -12.97 -8.67
CA HIS A 22 -15.96 -14.34 -8.16
C HIS A 22 -16.78 -15.38 -8.93
N VAL A 23 -18.00 -15.02 -9.28
CA VAL A 23 -19.00 -15.97 -9.85
C VAL A 23 -18.97 -15.98 -11.38
N GLY A 24 -18.46 -14.91 -11.98
CA GLY A 24 -18.39 -14.76 -13.42
C GLY A 24 -19.67 -14.24 -14.07
N LYS A 25 -19.52 -13.62 -15.22
CA LYS A 25 -20.56 -12.90 -15.95
C LYS A 25 -21.76 -13.79 -16.34
N ALA A 26 -21.50 -15.01 -16.83
CA ALA A 26 -22.53 -15.90 -17.33
C ALA A 26 -23.54 -16.32 -16.25
N ASN A 27 -23.04 -16.66 -15.05
CA ASN A 27 -23.88 -17.07 -13.94
C ASN A 27 -24.78 -15.93 -13.44
N ILE A 28 -24.28 -14.71 -13.45
CA ILE A 28 -25.07 -13.53 -13.07
C ILE A 28 -26.15 -13.25 -14.10
N TYR A 29 -25.86 -13.34 -15.39
CA TYR A 29 -26.88 -13.16 -16.43
C TYR A 29 -27.98 -14.20 -16.34
N ALA A 30 -27.68 -15.43 -15.94
CA ALA A 30 -28.67 -16.49 -15.77
C ALA A 30 -29.56 -16.26 -14.54
N SER A 31 -28.97 -15.86 -13.40
CA SER A 31 -29.71 -15.71 -12.13
C SER A 31 -30.47 -14.38 -12.01
N TRP A 32 -29.96 -13.31 -12.62
CA TRP A 32 -30.46 -11.94 -12.43
C TRP A 32 -31.91 -11.70 -12.83
N PRO A 33 -32.42 -12.23 -13.97
CA PRO A 33 -33.84 -12.10 -14.32
C PRO A 33 -34.77 -12.71 -13.28
N PHE A 34 -34.42 -13.88 -12.74
CA PHE A 34 -35.18 -14.55 -11.69
C PHE A 34 -35.18 -13.72 -10.39
N VAL A 35 -34.01 -13.23 -9.95
CA VAL A 35 -33.89 -12.39 -8.75
C VAL A 35 -34.72 -11.12 -8.90
N LYS A 36 -34.64 -10.44 -10.06
CA LYS A 36 -35.45 -9.23 -10.32
C LYS A 36 -36.96 -9.51 -10.27
N ALA A 37 -37.41 -10.61 -10.88
CA ALA A 37 -38.84 -10.99 -10.83
C ALA A 37 -39.29 -11.20 -9.39
N CYS A 38 -38.53 -11.93 -8.57
CA CYS A 38 -38.83 -12.15 -7.17
C CYS A 38 -38.85 -10.84 -6.35
N LEU A 39 -37.92 -9.91 -6.59
CA LEU A 39 -37.89 -8.60 -5.92
C LEU A 39 -39.13 -7.77 -6.27
N ILE A 40 -39.52 -7.70 -7.54
CA ILE A 40 -40.68 -6.93 -7.98
C ILE A 40 -41.96 -7.51 -7.34
N ILE A 41 -42.13 -8.83 -7.34
CA ILE A 41 -43.29 -9.51 -6.71
C ILE A 41 -43.31 -9.22 -5.21
N ASN A 42 -42.15 -9.28 -4.53
CA ASN A 42 -42.06 -8.98 -3.11
C ASN A 42 -42.45 -7.53 -2.79
N TYR A 43 -41.94 -6.54 -3.56
CA TYR A 43 -42.32 -5.14 -3.36
C TYR A 43 -43.81 -4.87 -3.60
N LEU A 44 -44.37 -5.45 -4.67
CA LEU A 44 -45.80 -5.33 -4.95
C LEU A 44 -46.64 -6.01 -3.85
N GLY A 45 -46.18 -7.15 -3.33
CA GLY A 45 -46.85 -7.86 -2.23
C GLY A 45 -46.85 -7.04 -0.94
N GLN A 46 -45.71 -6.46 -0.55
CA GLN A 46 -45.64 -5.61 0.62
C GLN A 46 -46.50 -4.35 0.47
N GLY A 47 -46.46 -3.71 -0.71
CA GLY A 47 -47.31 -2.55 -1.00
C GLY A 47 -48.81 -2.87 -0.91
N ALA A 48 -49.25 -4.00 -1.50
CA ALA A 48 -50.62 -4.47 -1.42
C ALA A 48 -51.07 -4.76 0.03
N TRP A 49 -50.19 -5.38 0.82
CA TRP A 49 -50.46 -5.65 2.23
C TRP A 49 -50.62 -4.37 3.04
N ILE A 50 -49.77 -3.37 2.85
CA ILE A 50 -49.87 -2.07 3.51
C ILE A 50 -51.17 -1.38 3.15
N ILE A 51 -51.57 -1.37 1.87
CA ILE A 51 -52.81 -0.76 1.42
C ILE A 51 -54.03 -1.46 2.05
N ALA A 52 -54.01 -2.79 2.08
CA ALA A 52 -55.11 -3.57 2.65
C ALA A 52 -55.26 -3.37 4.17
N ASN A 53 -54.17 -3.14 4.90
CA ASN A 53 -54.17 -3.00 6.36
C ASN A 53 -54.13 -1.52 6.83
N ASN A 54 -54.13 -0.56 5.93
CA ASN A 54 -54.00 0.87 6.29
C ASN A 54 -55.13 1.36 7.22
N ALA A 55 -56.29 0.74 7.19
CA ALA A 55 -57.43 1.06 8.06
C ALA A 55 -57.26 0.55 9.52
N ASN A 56 -56.31 -0.37 9.78
CA ASN A 56 -56.04 -0.90 11.12
C ASN A 56 -55.06 -0.01 11.90
N ALA A 57 -55.61 0.99 12.58
CA ALA A 57 -54.79 1.96 13.36
C ALA A 57 -53.92 1.28 14.44
N SER A 58 -54.40 0.18 15.06
CA SER A 58 -53.63 -0.56 16.07
C SER A 58 -52.43 -1.28 15.50
N LEU A 59 -52.54 -1.80 14.26
CA LEU A 59 -51.42 -2.45 13.58
C LEU A 59 -50.39 -1.46 13.08
N MET A 60 -50.86 -0.33 12.53
CA MET A 60 -49.98 0.75 12.04
C MET A 60 -49.28 1.52 13.15
N ALA A 61 -49.75 1.45 14.38
CA ALA A 61 -49.14 2.06 15.55
C ALA A 61 -48.00 1.22 16.18
N VAL A 62 -47.75 -0.02 15.67
CA VAL A 62 -46.64 -0.86 16.15
C VAL A 62 -45.31 -0.22 15.75
N PRO A 63 -44.43 0.08 16.71
CA PRO A 63 -43.08 0.60 16.41
C PRO A 63 -42.31 -0.43 15.56
N ASP A 64 -41.57 0.04 14.58
CA ASP A 64 -40.72 -0.78 13.69
C ASP A 64 -41.50 -1.90 12.94
N LEU A 65 -42.74 -1.58 12.53
CA LEU A 65 -43.57 -2.53 11.76
C LEU A 65 -42.84 -2.93 10.47
N ASN A 66 -42.53 -4.23 10.34
CA ASN A 66 -41.92 -4.75 9.14
C ASN A 66 -42.97 -5.57 8.33
N PRO A 67 -43.49 -5.04 7.19
CA PRO A 67 -44.49 -5.68 6.39
C PRO A 67 -44.11 -7.08 5.88
N PHE A 68 -42.83 -7.29 5.58
CA PHE A 68 -42.31 -8.56 5.08
C PHE A 68 -42.63 -9.73 6.02
N TYR A 69 -42.36 -9.58 7.33
CA TYR A 69 -42.63 -10.63 8.30
C TYR A 69 -44.12 -10.73 8.67
N GLN A 70 -44.83 -9.61 8.60
CA GLN A 70 -46.27 -9.59 8.95
C GLN A 70 -47.13 -10.23 7.88
N MET A 71 -46.74 -10.21 6.62
CA MET A 71 -47.42 -10.90 5.52
C MET A 71 -47.42 -12.43 5.68
N LEU A 72 -46.43 -12.97 6.40
CA LEU A 72 -46.23 -14.40 6.52
C LEU A 72 -47.11 -14.99 7.61
N PRO A 73 -47.65 -16.23 7.40
CA PRO A 73 -48.28 -16.98 8.45
C PRO A 73 -47.36 -17.16 9.65
N GLU A 74 -47.92 -17.17 10.87
CA GLU A 74 -47.12 -17.26 12.10
C GLU A 74 -46.14 -18.44 12.11
N GLN A 75 -46.54 -19.57 11.54
CA GLN A 75 -45.71 -20.78 11.45
C GLN A 75 -44.46 -20.60 10.59
N LEU A 76 -44.49 -19.71 9.59
CA LEU A 76 -43.38 -19.45 8.67
C LEU A 76 -42.51 -18.26 9.10
N ARG A 77 -42.93 -17.44 10.07
CA ARG A 77 -42.18 -16.26 10.50
C ARG A 77 -40.79 -16.60 11.01
N VAL A 78 -40.68 -17.62 11.88
CA VAL A 78 -39.37 -18.04 12.44
C VAL A 78 -38.45 -18.51 11.33
N PHE A 79 -38.95 -19.29 10.37
CA PHE A 79 -38.18 -19.73 9.21
C PHE A 79 -37.71 -18.54 8.37
N ALA A 80 -38.58 -17.56 8.11
CA ALA A 80 -38.20 -16.36 7.36
C ALA A 80 -37.15 -15.51 8.07
N VAL A 81 -37.19 -15.39 9.41
CA VAL A 81 -36.18 -14.70 10.20
C VAL A 81 -34.83 -15.41 10.07
N ILE A 82 -34.80 -16.73 10.18
CA ILE A 82 -33.58 -17.53 10.00
C ILE A 82 -33.04 -17.34 8.58
N LEU A 83 -33.88 -17.43 7.57
CA LEU A 83 -33.49 -17.26 6.17
C LEU A 83 -32.95 -15.87 5.89
N SER A 84 -33.58 -14.82 6.42
CA SER A 84 -33.10 -13.44 6.27
C SER A 84 -31.75 -13.20 7.00
N ALA A 85 -31.51 -13.86 8.14
CA ALA A 85 -30.22 -13.83 8.81
C ALA A 85 -29.12 -14.46 7.95
N PHE A 86 -29.38 -15.61 7.32
CA PHE A 86 -28.44 -16.21 6.37
C PHE A 86 -28.19 -15.30 5.16
N ALA A 87 -29.22 -14.67 4.62
CA ALA A 87 -29.08 -13.72 3.51
C ALA A 87 -28.20 -12.52 3.92
N ALA A 88 -28.37 -11.98 5.13
CA ALA A 88 -27.54 -10.90 5.66
C ALA A 88 -26.07 -11.33 5.84
N ILE A 89 -25.81 -12.56 6.30
CA ILE A 89 -24.46 -13.11 6.41
C ILE A 89 -23.78 -13.18 5.03
N ILE A 90 -24.48 -13.70 4.02
CA ILE A 90 -23.94 -13.81 2.65
C ILE A 90 -23.66 -12.42 2.07
N ALA A 91 -24.57 -11.47 2.23
CA ALA A 91 -24.37 -10.09 1.78
C ALA A 91 -23.17 -9.42 2.46
N SER A 92 -22.98 -9.65 3.77
CA SER A 92 -21.82 -9.13 4.49
C SER A 92 -20.49 -9.70 3.99
N GLN A 93 -20.46 -10.99 3.62
CA GLN A 93 -19.27 -11.63 3.04
C GLN A 93 -18.82 -10.96 1.73
N ALA A 94 -19.77 -10.66 0.84
CA ALA A 94 -19.49 -9.95 -0.41
C ALA A 94 -18.85 -8.58 -0.17
N LEU A 95 -19.41 -7.79 0.76
CA LEU A 95 -18.88 -6.47 1.12
C LEU A 95 -17.49 -6.54 1.78
N ILE A 96 -17.27 -7.53 2.65
CA ILE A 96 -15.98 -7.76 3.30
C ILE A 96 -14.92 -8.09 2.24
N THR A 97 -15.21 -8.99 1.32
CA THR A 97 -14.28 -9.38 0.24
C THR A 97 -13.99 -8.20 -0.69
N GLY A 98 -15.02 -7.43 -1.05
CA GLY A 98 -14.85 -6.19 -1.82
C GLY A 98 -13.94 -5.17 -1.12
N SER A 99 -14.07 -5.04 0.20
CA SER A 99 -13.22 -4.16 1.00
C SER A 99 -11.76 -4.59 0.97
N TYR A 100 -11.46 -5.89 1.02
CA TYR A 100 -10.08 -6.38 0.90
C TYR A 100 -9.49 -6.05 -0.47
N SER A 101 -10.25 -6.20 -1.54
CA SER A 101 -9.80 -5.89 -2.90
C SER A 101 -9.47 -4.40 -3.05
N ILE A 102 -10.34 -3.50 -2.54
CA ILE A 102 -10.12 -2.05 -2.56
C ILE A 102 -8.89 -1.67 -1.74
N VAL A 103 -8.72 -2.23 -0.53
CA VAL A 103 -7.57 -1.94 0.32
C VAL A 103 -6.28 -2.49 -0.30
N SER A 104 -6.30 -3.68 -0.88
CA SER A 104 -5.15 -4.25 -1.59
C SER A 104 -4.71 -3.35 -2.74
N GLU A 105 -5.64 -2.80 -3.51
CA GLU A 105 -5.33 -1.88 -4.59
C GLU A 105 -4.83 -0.53 -4.06
N ALA A 106 -5.39 -0.02 -2.96
CA ALA A 106 -4.91 1.20 -2.30
C ALA A 106 -3.46 1.05 -1.79
N VAL A 107 -3.08 -0.16 -1.31
CA VAL A 107 -1.69 -0.48 -0.93
C VAL A 107 -0.78 -0.47 -2.17
N ARG A 108 -1.23 -1.06 -3.29
CA ARG A 108 -0.46 -1.08 -4.55
C ARG A 108 -0.25 0.31 -5.16
N LEU A 109 -1.19 1.23 -4.92
CA LEU A 109 -1.12 2.64 -5.36
C LEU A 109 -0.42 3.56 -4.35
N ASP A 110 0.25 3.02 -3.33
CA ASP A 110 0.89 3.78 -2.25
C ASP A 110 -0.05 4.76 -1.52
N LEU A 111 -1.34 4.44 -1.48
CA LEU A 111 -2.34 5.21 -0.73
C LEU A 111 -2.52 4.70 0.70
N MET A 112 -2.14 3.45 0.97
CA MET A 112 -2.20 2.82 2.28
C MET A 112 -0.91 2.08 2.62
N PRO A 113 -0.62 1.88 3.91
CA PRO A 113 0.58 1.15 4.33
C PRO A 113 0.54 -0.30 3.89
N HIS A 114 1.72 -0.88 3.64
CA HIS A 114 1.85 -2.30 3.38
C HIS A 114 1.35 -3.12 4.57
N MET A 115 0.44 -4.04 4.28
CA MET A 115 -0.16 -4.96 5.22
C MET A 115 0.04 -6.40 4.75
N ARG A 116 0.01 -7.34 5.68
CA ARG A 116 0.07 -8.75 5.33
C ARG A 116 -1.20 -9.17 4.59
N VAL A 117 -1.02 -9.64 3.37
CA VAL A 117 -2.09 -10.17 2.52
C VAL A 117 -1.95 -11.68 2.45
N ASN A 118 -3.01 -12.40 2.74
CA ASN A 118 -3.09 -13.85 2.59
C ASN A 118 -3.95 -14.18 1.37
N TYR A 119 -3.48 -15.11 0.56
CA TYR A 119 -4.18 -15.59 -0.64
C TYR A 119 -4.67 -17.01 -0.39
N PRO A 120 -5.95 -17.22 -0.03
CA PRO A 120 -6.48 -18.55 0.29
C PRO A 120 -6.59 -19.45 -0.95
N SER A 121 -6.82 -18.88 -2.13
CA SER A 121 -6.92 -19.65 -3.38
C SER A 121 -5.86 -19.25 -4.41
N GLU A 122 -5.84 -19.95 -5.55
CA GLU A 122 -4.94 -19.67 -6.68
C GLU A 122 -5.42 -18.50 -7.53
N THR A 123 -6.67 -18.10 -7.37
CA THR A 123 -7.21 -16.91 -8.03
C THR A 123 -6.78 -15.66 -7.27
N LYS A 124 -6.12 -14.73 -7.97
CA LYS A 124 -5.63 -13.46 -7.40
C LYS A 124 -6.73 -12.61 -6.76
N GLY A 125 -7.98 -12.79 -7.18
CA GLY A 125 -9.13 -12.03 -6.66
C GLY A 125 -9.59 -12.43 -5.26
N GLN A 126 -9.20 -13.60 -4.74
CA GLN A 126 -9.55 -14.05 -3.39
C GLN A 126 -8.44 -13.64 -2.41
N ILE A 127 -8.71 -12.57 -1.68
CA ILE A 127 -7.74 -11.93 -0.78
C ILE A 127 -8.31 -11.91 0.64
N TYR A 128 -7.45 -12.14 1.64
CA TYR A 128 -7.77 -11.95 3.05
C TYR A 128 -6.70 -11.09 3.73
N ILE A 129 -7.14 -9.99 4.33
CA ILE A 129 -6.28 -9.05 5.05
C ILE A 129 -6.70 -9.01 6.52
N PRO A 130 -6.00 -9.71 7.43
CA PRO A 130 -6.40 -9.85 8.84
C PRO A 130 -6.59 -8.51 9.55
N MET A 131 -5.73 -7.53 9.27
CA MET A 131 -5.79 -6.21 9.89
C MET A 131 -7.07 -5.47 9.51
N VAL A 132 -7.43 -5.50 8.22
CA VAL A 132 -8.66 -4.86 7.71
C VAL A 132 -9.88 -5.54 8.29
N ASN A 133 -9.88 -6.88 8.36
CA ASN A 133 -10.97 -7.63 8.98
C ASN A 133 -11.22 -7.21 10.42
N ASN A 134 -10.15 -7.12 11.23
CA ASN A 134 -10.26 -6.71 12.62
C ASN A 134 -10.76 -5.27 12.77
N ILE A 135 -10.28 -4.34 11.93
CA ILE A 135 -10.73 -2.94 11.94
C ILE A 135 -12.22 -2.86 11.57
N MET A 136 -12.65 -3.59 10.55
CA MET A 136 -14.06 -3.64 10.15
C MET A 136 -14.93 -4.24 11.27
N TRP A 137 -14.48 -5.32 11.90
CA TRP A 137 -15.21 -5.94 13.00
C TRP A 137 -15.40 -4.97 14.17
N VAL A 138 -14.31 -4.31 14.61
CA VAL A 138 -14.38 -3.29 15.68
C VAL A 138 -15.27 -2.11 15.27
N GLY A 139 -15.15 -1.67 14.01
CA GLY A 139 -15.98 -0.59 13.45
C GLY A 139 -17.47 -0.94 13.45
N CYS A 140 -17.83 -2.13 12.97
CA CYS A 140 -19.22 -2.60 12.98
C CYS A 140 -19.79 -2.70 14.39
N MET A 141 -19.02 -3.27 15.34
CA MET A 141 -19.43 -3.32 16.74
C MET A 141 -19.62 -1.93 17.33
N GLY A 142 -18.71 -1.01 17.03
CA GLY A 142 -18.80 0.39 17.47
C GLY A 142 -20.05 1.09 16.94
N VAL A 143 -20.38 0.91 15.65
CA VAL A 143 -21.57 1.50 15.02
C VAL A 143 -22.86 0.95 15.62
N VAL A 144 -22.93 -0.38 15.84
CA VAL A 144 -24.10 -1.04 16.45
C VAL A 144 -24.32 -0.53 17.88
N LEU A 145 -23.26 -0.43 18.67
CA LEU A 145 -23.34 0.05 20.05
C LEU A 145 -23.67 1.54 20.14
N LEU A 146 -23.23 2.33 19.16
CA LEU A 146 -23.48 3.77 19.09
C LEU A 146 -24.94 4.08 18.75
N PHE A 147 -25.46 3.46 17.69
CA PHE A 147 -26.79 3.79 17.18
C PHE A 147 -27.93 3.06 17.88
N ARG A 148 -27.80 1.78 18.17
CA ARG A 148 -28.80 0.92 18.83
C ARG A 148 -30.19 0.90 18.15
N SER A 149 -30.35 1.60 17.03
CA SER A 149 -31.60 1.68 16.25
C SER A 149 -31.30 1.54 14.76
N SER A 150 -32.21 0.89 14.01
CA SER A 150 -32.10 0.72 12.57
C SER A 150 -32.16 2.06 11.82
N GLU A 151 -33.02 2.98 12.28
CA GLU A 151 -33.27 4.25 11.60
C GLU A 151 -31.99 5.10 11.47
N HIS A 152 -31.18 5.19 12.53
CA HIS A 152 -29.92 5.92 12.50
C HIS A 152 -28.87 5.23 11.63
N MET A 153 -28.84 3.88 11.63
CA MET A 153 -27.95 3.13 10.75
C MET A 153 -28.33 3.29 9.28
N GLU A 154 -29.63 3.31 8.95
CA GLU A 154 -30.13 3.58 7.61
C GLU A 154 -29.75 4.99 7.12
N ALA A 155 -29.80 6.00 7.99
CA ALA A 155 -29.39 7.36 7.66
C ALA A 155 -27.88 7.44 7.33
N ALA A 156 -27.04 6.75 8.12
CA ALA A 156 -25.60 6.68 7.89
C ALA A 156 -25.28 5.93 6.59
N TYR A 157 -25.89 4.78 6.37
CA TYR A 157 -25.74 3.97 5.17
C TYR A 157 -26.22 4.70 3.93
N GLY A 158 -27.37 5.36 3.99
CA GLY A 158 -27.95 6.09 2.88
C GLY A 158 -27.03 7.21 2.39
N LEU A 159 -26.41 7.96 3.29
CA LEU A 159 -25.46 9.01 2.91
C LEU A 159 -24.20 8.43 2.27
N ALA A 160 -23.66 7.33 2.79
CA ALA A 160 -22.49 6.66 2.24
C ALA A 160 -22.73 6.26 0.77
N ILE A 161 -23.84 5.56 0.52
CA ILE A 161 -24.14 5.04 -0.81
C ILE A 161 -24.37 6.17 -1.82
N THR A 162 -25.08 7.22 -1.47
CA THR A 162 -25.32 8.32 -2.42
C THR A 162 -24.02 9.01 -2.86
N VAL A 163 -23.04 9.14 -1.96
CA VAL A 163 -21.70 9.64 -2.31
C VAL A 163 -20.97 8.65 -3.22
N THR A 164 -21.03 7.35 -2.91
CA THR A 164 -20.39 6.31 -3.73
C THR A 164 -20.98 6.24 -5.14
N MET A 165 -22.30 6.38 -5.29
CA MET A 165 -22.97 6.43 -6.60
C MET A 165 -22.47 7.63 -7.43
N LEU A 166 -22.43 8.83 -6.86
CA LEU A 166 -21.89 10.02 -7.52
C LEU A 166 -20.43 9.81 -7.96
N MET A 167 -19.60 9.21 -7.10
CA MET A 167 -18.20 8.92 -7.44
C MET A 167 -18.10 7.91 -8.58
N THR A 168 -18.94 6.86 -8.58
CA THR A 168 -18.97 5.86 -9.65
C THR A 168 -19.37 6.49 -10.99
N THR A 169 -20.35 7.37 -11.00
CA THR A 169 -20.78 8.11 -12.20
C THR A 169 -19.68 9.03 -12.72
N LEU A 170 -18.94 9.72 -11.85
CA LEU A 170 -17.79 10.54 -12.23
C LEU A 170 -16.65 9.70 -12.80
N LEU A 171 -16.35 8.54 -12.20
CA LEU A 171 -15.33 7.63 -12.70
C LEU A 171 -15.70 7.07 -14.07
N LEU A 172 -16.96 6.68 -14.27
CA LEU A 172 -17.43 6.16 -15.55
C LEU A 172 -17.45 7.27 -16.63
N PHE A 173 -17.83 8.50 -16.26
CA PHE A 173 -17.68 9.66 -17.13
C PHE A 173 -16.23 9.86 -17.57
N THR A 174 -15.28 9.79 -16.62
CA THR A 174 -13.86 9.95 -16.90
C THR A 174 -13.36 8.83 -17.82
N TYR A 175 -13.78 7.59 -17.59
CA TYR A 175 -13.46 6.44 -18.43
C TYR A 175 -14.00 6.63 -19.85
N LEU A 176 -15.29 6.99 -20.01
CA LEU A 176 -15.91 7.20 -21.31
C LEU A 176 -15.27 8.36 -22.08
N SER A 177 -14.91 9.44 -21.40
CA SER A 177 -14.34 10.63 -22.03
C SER A 177 -12.86 10.47 -22.39
N LYS A 178 -12.03 9.95 -21.44
CA LYS A 178 -10.57 9.89 -21.61
C LYS A 178 -10.09 8.57 -22.22
N VAL A 179 -10.66 7.42 -21.82
CA VAL A 179 -10.20 6.11 -22.29
C VAL A 179 -10.90 5.69 -23.57
N ARG A 180 -12.22 5.86 -23.62
CA ARG A 180 -13.04 5.49 -24.80
C ARG A 180 -13.20 6.64 -25.80
N HIS A 181 -12.79 7.85 -25.48
CA HIS A 181 -12.92 9.06 -26.34
C HIS A 181 -14.33 9.31 -26.88
N LYS A 182 -15.38 8.88 -26.15
CA LYS A 182 -16.79 9.01 -26.53
C LYS A 182 -17.49 10.14 -25.78
N MET A 183 -17.05 11.39 -25.97
CA MET A 183 -17.61 12.57 -25.29
C MET A 183 -19.11 12.74 -25.52
N GLY A 184 -19.59 12.44 -26.75
CA GLY A 184 -21.03 12.54 -27.08
C GLY A 184 -21.91 11.61 -26.25
N LEU A 185 -21.39 10.52 -25.70
CA LEU A 185 -22.10 9.61 -24.79
C LEU A 185 -21.83 9.96 -23.32
N ALA A 186 -20.63 10.43 -23.01
CA ALA A 186 -20.18 10.72 -21.66
C ALA A 186 -20.97 11.87 -21.02
N ILE A 187 -21.20 12.95 -21.77
CA ILE A 187 -21.91 14.15 -21.26
C ILE A 187 -23.39 13.82 -20.95
N PRO A 188 -24.20 13.26 -21.86
CA PRO A 188 -25.58 12.87 -21.54
C PRO A 188 -25.67 11.88 -20.38
N PHE A 189 -24.74 10.94 -20.30
CA PHE A 189 -24.65 10.00 -19.18
C PHE A 189 -24.46 10.71 -17.85
N LEU A 190 -23.45 11.61 -17.76
CA LEU A 190 -23.17 12.36 -16.54
C LEU A 190 -24.36 13.25 -16.14
N VAL A 191 -24.97 13.96 -17.08
CA VAL A 191 -26.09 14.85 -16.79
C VAL A 191 -27.31 14.08 -16.32
N PHE A 192 -27.67 13.00 -16.99
CA PHE A 192 -28.85 12.22 -16.66
C PHE A 192 -28.72 11.48 -15.32
N PHE A 193 -27.68 10.65 -15.17
CA PHE A 193 -27.48 9.89 -13.93
C PHE A 193 -27.03 10.79 -12.78
N GLY A 194 -26.13 11.73 -13.02
CA GLY A 194 -25.67 12.68 -12.01
C GLY A 194 -26.79 13.55 -11.44
N ALA A 195 -27.77 13.96 -12.25
CA ALA A 195 -28.94 14.70 -11.75
C ALA A 195 -29.82 13.86 -10.82
N ILE A 196 -30.08 12.59 -11.17
CA ILE A 196 -30.85 11.66 -10.33
C ILE A 196 -30.11 11.39 -9.02
N GLU A 197 -28.82 11.09 -9.08
CA GLU A 197 -27.99 10.79 -7.92
C GLU A 197 -27.82 12.02 -7.02
N ALA A 198 -27.70 13.23 -7.60
CA ALA A 198 -27.67 14.46 -6.84
C ALA A 198 -28.98 14.68 -6.06
N MET A 199 -30.14 14.38 -6.64
CA MET A 199 -31.41 14.46 -5.92
C MET A 199 -31.44 13.49 -4.72
N PHE A 200 -30.94 12.27 -4.87
CA PHE A 200 -30.82 11.31 -3.78
C PHE A 200 -29.84 11.79 -2.71
N PHE A 201 -28.70 12.34 -3.11
CA PHE A 201 -27.70 12.90 -2.20
C PHE A 201 -28.29 14.05 -1.37
N PHE A 202 -28.92 15.04 -1.99
CA PHE A 202 -29.57 16.14 -1.26
C PHE A 202 -30.69 15.66 -0.34
N SER A 203 -31.44 14.64 -0.76
CA SER A 203 -32.45 14.03 0.11
C SER A 203 -31.84 13.30 1.30
N SER A 204 -30.70 12.59 1.12
CA SER A 204 -30.01 11.92 2.21
C SER A 204 -29.30 12.90 3.15
N LEU A 205 -28.85 14.05 2.64
CA LEU A 205 -28.21 15.08 3.43
C LEU A 205 -29.13 15.65 4.52
N THR A 206 -30.46 15.65 4.32
CA THR A 206 -31.43 16.05 5.35
C THR A 206 -31.35 15.17 6.60
N LYS A 207 -30.89 13.94 6.46
CA LYS A 207 -30.70 12.97 7.56
C LYS A 207 -29.30 13.03 8.21
N PHE A 208 -28.49 14.00 7.83
CA PHE A 208 -27.11 14.13 8.31
C PHE A 208 -27.00 14.08 9.83
N PHE A 209 -27.81 14.88 10.53
CA PHE A 209 -27.82 14.94 11.99
C PHE A 209 -28.44 13.71 12.67
N HIS A 210 -29.15 12.87 11.94
CA HIS A 210 -29.79 11.65 12.44
C HIS A 210 -28.91 10.39 12.30
N GLY A 211 -27.61 10.53 12.01
CA GLY A 211 -26.65 9.43 11.90
C GLY A 211 -25.65 9.58 10.77
N GLY A 212 -25.95 10.36 9.72
CA GLY A 212 -25.07 10.58 8.58
C GLY A 212 -23.69 11.16 8.92
N TYR A 213 -23.58 11.92 10.01
CA TYR A 213 -22.31 12.49 10.46
C TYR A 213 -21.24 11.42 10.81
N VAL A 214 -21.66 10.23 11.27
CA VAL A 214 -20.74 9.14 11.60
C VAL A 214 -20.03 8.63 10.35
N THR A 215 -20.77 8.51 9.25
CA THR A 215 -20.19 8.11 7.95
C THR A 215 -19.14 9.10 7.48
N VAL A 216 -19.43 10.40 7.58
CA VAL A 216 -18.48 11.45 7.17
C VAL A 216 -17.24 11.44 8.07
N LEU A 217 -17.41 11.21 9.38
CA LEU A 217 -16.29 11.10 10.32
C LEU A 217 -15.39 9.90 9.97
N LEU A 218 -15.97 8.73 9.71
CA LEU A 218 -15.23 7.54 9.30
C LEU A 218 -14.51 7.74 7.97
N ALA A 219 -15.20 8.31 6.98
CA ALA A 219 -14.61 8.63 5.67
C ALA A 219 -13.44 9.62 5.81
N THR A 220 -13.59 10.65 6.65
CA THR A 220 -12.54 11.63 6.92
C THR A 220 -11.34 10.97 7.61
N ALA A 221 -11.56 10.07 8.56
CA ALA A 221 -10.47 9.36 9.23
C ALA A 221 -9.66 8.50 8.23
N ILE A 222 -10.34 7.76 7.34
CA ILE A 222 -9.69 6.96 6.30
C ILE A 222 -8.95 7.88 5.31
N PHE A 223 -9.57 8.97 4.89
CA PHE A 223 -8.96 9.96 3.99
C PHE A 223 -7.68 10.57 4.58
N VAL A 224 -7.69 10.91 5.87
CA VAL A 224 -6.50 11.43 6.56
C VAL A 224 -5.38 10.39 6.56
N VAL A 225 -5.69 9.11 6.82
CA VAL A 225 -4.69 8.03 6.74
C VAL A 225 -4.10 7.93 5.33
N MET A 226 -4.94 7.93 4.30
CA MET A 226 -4.51 7.89 2.90
C MET A 226 -3.68 9.12 2.51
N TYR A 227 -4.11 10.31 2.90
CA TYR A 227 -3.39 11.56 2.62
C TYR A 227 -2.00 11.56 3.29
N VAL A 228 -1.95 11.23 4.58
CA VAL A 228 -0.69 11.16 5.34
C VAL A 228 0.26 10.14 4.74
N TRP A 229 -0.26 8.96 4.37
CA TRP A 229 0.55 7.92 3.77
C TRP A 229 1.13 8.36 2.43
N ARG A 230 0.27 8.83 1.52
CA ARG A 230 0.68 9.31 0.19
C ARG A 230 1.65 10.48 0.27
N ARG A 231 1.31 11.52 1.06
CA ARG A 231 2.20 12.69 1.21
C ARG A 231 3.54 12.32 1.81
N GLY A 232 3.54 11.50 2.86
CA GLY A 232 4.77 11.04 3.50
C GLY A 232 5.61 10.13 2.58
N THR A 233 4.98 9.29 1.74
CA THR A 233 5.69 8.48 0.74
C THR A 233 6.30 9.38 -0.35
N ALA A 234 5.57 10.40 -0.81
CA ALA A 234 6.10 11.37 -1.77
C ALA A 234 7.33 12.12 -1.20
N ILE A 235 7.31 12.49 0.09
CA ILE A 235 8.45 13.12 0.76
C ILE A 235 9.64 12.13 0.80
N GLU A 236 9.43 10.87 1.18
CA GLU A 236 10.50 9.86 1.19
C GLU A 236 11.09 9.64 -0.20
N HIS A 237 10.26 9.57 -1.26
CA HIS A 237 10.73 9.42 -2.64
C HIS A 237 11.54 10.63 -3.12
N THR A 238 11.11 11.84 -2.81
CA THR A 238 11.84 13.07 -3.17
C THR A 238 13.22 13.15 -2.49
N GLN A 239 13.36 12.51 -1.33
CA GLN A 239 14.63 12.47 -0.58
C GLN A 239 15.48 11.23 -0.90
N SER A 240 14.92 10.22 -1.57
CA SER A 240 15.69 9.04 -1.98
C SER A 240 16.60 9.40 -3.16
N VAL A 241 17.89 9.21 -2.97
CA VAL A 241 18.93 9.46 -3.98
C VAL A 241 19.57 8.13 -4.32
N TYR A 242 19.65 7.85 -5.62
CA TYR A 242 20.32 6.66 -6.15
C TYR A 242 21.59 7.08 -6.84
N LEU A 243 22.68 6.43 -6.48
CA LEU A 243 24.04 6.76 -6.96
C LEU A 243 24.53 5.67 -7.92
N PRO A 244 25.26 6.03 -8.99
CA PRO A 244 25.82 5.03 -9.90
C PRO A 244 26.82 4.14 -9.16
N VAL A 245 26.77 2.85 -9.43
CA VAL A 245 27.59 1.82 -8.76
C VAL A 245 29.06 2.07 -8.97
N ASP A 246 29.47 2.44 -10.19
CA ASP A 246 30.87 2.57 -10.60
C ASP A 246 31.71 3.48 -9.71
N LYS A 247 31.09 4.50 -9.11
CA LYS A 247 31.80 5.45 -8.23
C LYS A 247 32.22 4.87 -6.88
N TYR A 248 31.57 3.78 -6.46
CA TYR A 248 31.74 3.22 -5.12
C TYR A 248 32.34 1.81 -5.12
N LEU A 249 32.59 1.24 -6.29
CA LEU A 249 33.16 -0.10 -6.42
C LEU A 249 34.50 -0.21 -5.70
N ASP A 250 35.42 0.72 -5.94
CA ASP A 250 36.76 0.70 -5.34
C ASP A 250 36.68 0.79 -3.81
N GLN A 251 35.83 1.69 -3.27
CA GLN A 251 35.67 1.86 -1.82
C GLN A 251 35.05 0.62 -1.15
N LEU A 252 34.09 -0.04 -1.82
CA LEU A 252 33.50 -1.27 -1.31
C LEU A 252 34.47 -2.45 -1.44
N PHE A 253 35.28 -2.47 -2.48
CA PHE A 253 36.36 -3.44 -2.65
C PHE A 253 37.39 -3.32 -1.52
N ASP A 254 37.93 -2.13 -1.28
CA ASP A 254 38.90 -1.88 -0.23
C ASP A 254 38.32 -2.29 1.13
N LEU A 255 37.07 -1.89 1.46
CA LEU A 255 36.44 -2.25 2.71
C LEU A 255 36.22 -3.77 2.85
N SER A 256 35.91 -4.49 1.76
CA SER A 256 35.68 -5.93 1.81
C SER A 256 36.96 -6.72 2.10
N HIS A 257 38.10 -6.22 1.62
CA HIS A 257 39.42 -6.87 1.72
C HIS A 257 40.28 -6.35 2.89
N ASP A 258 39.90 -5.25 3.54
CA ASP A 258 40.64 -4.68 4.66
C ASP A 258 40.60 -5.58 5.91
N GLU A 259 41.67 -6.34 6.14
CA GLU A 259 41.77 -7.27 7.27
C GLU A 259 41.87 -6.59 8.64
N ASP A 260 42.24 -5.32 8.68
CA ASP A 260 42.32 -4.54 9.93
C ASP A 260 40.92 -4.26 10.50
N TYR A 261 39.90 -4.26 9.63
CA TYR A 261 38.51 -4.10 10.05
C TYR A 261 37.89 -5.46 10.43
N PRO A 262 37.16 -5.55 11.55
CA PRO A 262 36.51 -6.79 11.97
C PRO A 262 35.39 -7.18 11.00
N LEU A 263 35.42 -8.43 10.54
CA LEU A 263 34.39 -8.99 9.68
C LEU A 263 33.04 -9.01 10.40
N LEU A 264 32.04 -8.33 9.85
CA LEU A 264 30.68 -8.26 10.41
C LEU A 264 29.86 -9.50 10.04
N ALA A 265 29.94 -9.92 8.78
CA ALA A 265 29.27 -11.10 8.23
C ALA A 265 29.99 -11.60 6.98
N ASP A 266 29.80 -12.85 6.59
CA ASP A 266 30.23 -13.31 5.27
C ASP A 266 29.34 -12.66 4.19
N ASN A 267 28.01 -12.65 4.38
CA ASN A 267 27.03 -12.08 3.47
C ASN A 267 26.20 -11.01 4.18
N LEU A 268 26.39 -9.75 3.80
CA LEU A 268 25.61 -8.62 4.32
C LEU A 268 24.53 -8.22 3.32
N VAL A 269 23.28 -8.27 3.77
CA VAL A 269 22.11 -8.13 2.90
C VAL A 269 21.33 -6.88 3.25
N PHE A 270 21.10 -6.00 2.27
CA PHE A 270 20.26 -4.83 2.36
C PHE A 270 19.02 -5.01 1.49
N LEU A 271 17.83 -4.73 2.05
CA LEU A 271 16.60 -4.69 1.27
C LEU A 271 16.47 -3.32 0.60
N THR A 272 16.29 -3.30 -0.71
CA THR A 272 16.10 -2.09 -1.51
C THR A 272 14.79 -2.12 -2.28
N ASN A 273 14.17 -0.97 -2.48
CA ASN A 273 12.97 -0.85 -3.32
C ASN A 273 13.31 -0.56 -4.80
N ASP A 274 14.58 -0.27 -5.09
CA ASP A 274 15.01 0.02 -6.45
C ASP A 274 15.16 -1.26 -7.27
N SER A 275 14.52 -1.28 -8.44
CA SER A 275 14.61 -2.37 -9.42
C SER A 275 15.67 -2.17 -10.51
N SER A 276 16.31 -0.98 -10.59
CA SER A 276 17.40 -0.73 -11.53
C SER A 276 18.64 -1.52 -11.15
N PHE A 277 19.44 -1.97 -12.12
CA PHE A 277 20.63 -2.76 -11.84
C PHE A 277 21.94 -1.94 -11.87
N ASP A 278 21.87 -0.64 -12.16
CA ASP A 278 23.00 0.26 -12.36
C ASP A 278 23.24 1.25 -11.20
N LYS A 279 22.30 1.31 -10.25
CA LYS A 279 22.32 2.30 -9.16
C LYS A 279 22.23 1.64 -7.79
N LEU A 280 22.81 2.29 -6.80
CA LEU A 280 22.73 1.91 -5.38
C LEU A 280 22.01 3.00 -4.58
N ASP A 281 21.26 2.57 -3.56
CA ASP A 281 20.62 3.49 -2.64
C ASP A 281 21.67 4.19 -1.77
N ARG A 282 21.71 5.53 -1.79
CA ARG A 282 22.62 6.33 -0.98
C ARG A 282 22.51 6.01 0.52
N ASP A 283 21.32 5.75 1.01
CA ASP A 283 21.10 5.48 2.43
C ASP A 283 21.79 4.17 2.85
N VAL A 284 21.88 3.20 1.92
CA VAL A 284 22.62 1.95 2.14
C VAL A 284 24.12 2.21 2.11
N LEU A 285 24.61 2.97 1.13
CA LEU A 285 26.04 3.34 1.06
C LEU A 285 26.47 4.11 2.30
N TYR A 286 25.68 5.10 2.75
CA TYR A 286 25.91 5.81 4.00
C TYR A 286 25.98 4.85 5.20
N SER A 287 25.10 3.86 5.27
CA SER A 287 25.12 2.86 6.33
C SER A 287 26.39 2.01 6.31
N ILE A 288 26.89 1.65 5.12
CA ILE A 288 28.07 0.80 4.95
C ILE A 288 29.36 1.57 5.22
N LEU A 289 29.49 2.77 4.63
CA LEU A 289 30.77 3.50 4.57
C LEU A 289 30.91 4.55 5.67
N ASP A 290 29.89 5.43 5.84
CA ASP A 290 30.04 6.66 6.65
C ASP A 290 29.62 6.47 8.10
N LYS A 291 28.46 5.84 8.34
CA LYS A 291 27.93 5.76 9.69
C LYS A 291 28.78 4.85 10.58
N ARG A 292 29.10 3.69 10.09
CA ARG A 292 30.02 2.74 10.71
C ARG A 292 30.46 1.75 9.65
N PRO A 293 31.72 1.72 9.26
CA PRO A 293 32.18 0.79 8.25
C PRO A 293 31.78 -0.64 8.58
N LYS A 294 31.19 -1.32 7.61
CA LYS A 294 30.65 -2.68 7.76
C LYS A 294 31.36 -3.59 6.78
N ARG A 295 32.44 -4.22 7.25
CA ARG A 295 33.15 -5.20 6.44
C ARG A 295 32.31 -6.46 6.27
N ALA A 296 32.11 -6.87 5.02
CA ALA A 296 31.53 -8.15 4.64
C ALA A 296 32.33 -8.72 3.47
N LYS A 297 32.30 -10.05 3.29
CA LYS A 297 32.94 -10.65 2.11
C LYS A 297 32.11 -10.39 0.86
N ALA A 298 30.77 -10.37 1.01
CA ALA A 298 29.85 -10.06 -0.08
C ALA A 298 28.71 -9.18 0.40
N TYR A 299 28.37 -8.18 -0.40
CA TYR A 299 27.27 -7.25 -0.20
C TYR A 299 26.13 -7.58 -1.17
N TYR A 300 24.94 -7.77 -0.64
CA TYR A 300 23.73 -8.09 -1.42
C TYR A 300 22.70 -6.96 -1.30
N PHE A 301 22.35 -6.37 -2.44
CA PHE A 301 21.24 -5.42 -2.55
C PHE A 301 20.04 -6.15 -3.11
N LEU A 302 19.12 -6.51 -2.25
CA LEU A 302 18.01 -7.40 -2.57
C LEU A 302 16.72 -6.61 -2.78
N ASN A 303 16.13 -6.73 -3.97
CA ASN A 303 14.79 -6.29 -4.31
C ASN A 303 13.85 -7.50 -4.38
N VAL A 304 12.70 -7.42 -3.71
CA VAL A 304 11.67 -8.47 -3.74
C VAL A 304 10.45 -7.97 -4.48
N GLN A 305 10.18 -8.56 -5.63
CA GLN A 305 9.04 -8.24 -6.47
C GLN A 305 8.01 -9.37 -6.44
N VAL A 306 6.76 -9.02 -6.13
CA VAL A 306 5.64 -9.96 -6.20
C VAL A 306 5.05 -9.93 -7.60
N THR A 307 5.00 -11.11 -8.24
CA THR A 307 4.45 -11.27 -9.60
C THR A 307 2.95 -11.58 -9.57
N ASP A 308 2.31 -11.43 -10.72
CA ASP A 308 0.88 -11.70 -10.91
C ASP A 308 0.54 -13.18 -11.00
N GLU A 309 1.54 -14.04 -11.22
CA GLU A 309 1.40 -15.49 -11.21
C GLU A 309 1.46 -16.05 -9.78
N PRO A 310 0.72 -17.13 -9.49
CA PRO A 310 0.63 -17.64 -8.11
C PRO A 310 1.92 -18.27 -7.59
N TYR A 311 2.70 -18.94 -8.43
CA TYR A 311 3.82 -19.80 -8.02
C TYR A 311 5.16 -19.46 -8.68
N THR A 312 5.35 -18.24 -9.16
CA THR A 312 6.65 -17.82 -9.74
C THR A 312 7.77 -17.93 -8.69
N HIS A 313 8.88 -18.52 -9.08
CA HIS A 313 10.12 -18.62 -8.30
C HIS A 313 11.28 -18.30 -9.23
N GLU A 314 11.61 -17.03 -9.40
CA GLU A 314 12.66 -16.58 -10.30
C GLU A 314 13.57 -15.58 -9.59
N TYR A 315 14.82 -15.52 -9.99
CA TYR A 315 15.74 -14.50 -9.55
C TYR A 315 16.62 -13.99 -10.70
N ILE A 316 17.03 -12.75 -10.60
CA ILE A 316 17.97 -12.10 -11.51
C ILE A 316 19.10 -11.56 -10.66
N VAL A 317 20.34 -11.82 -11.05
CA VAL A 317 21.53 -11.33 -10.35
C VAL A 317 22.39 -10.53 -11.31
N ASN A 318 22.86 -9.37 -10.86
CA ASN A 318 23.96 -8.63 -11.47
C ASN A 318 25.11 -8.58 -10.45
N ASN A 319 26.28 -9.06 -10.82
CA ASN A 319 27.47 -9.09 -10.00
C ASN A 319 28.49 -7.98 -10.33
N PHE A 320 28.18 -7.10 -11.28
CA PHE A 320 29.05 -6.00 -11.73
C PHE A 320 30.49 -6.43 -12.08
N ASP A 321 30.64 -7.65 -12.57
CA ASP A 321 31.93 -8.30 -12.82
C ASP A 321 32.86 -8.34 -11.57
N THR A 322 32.26 -8.39 -10.36
CA THR A 322 32.93 -8.49 -9.07
C THR A 322 32.53 -9.76 -8.32
N ASP A 323 33.29 -10.14 -7.33
CA ASP A 323 33.02 -11.28 -6.45
C ASP A 323 32.48 -10.87 -5.06
N PHE A 324 32.32 -9.57 -4.81
CA PHE A 324 31.91 -9.02 -3.53
C PHE A 324 30.61 -8.20 -3.57
N LEU A 325 30.13 -7.77 -4.73
CA LEU A 325 28.95 -6.90 -4.87
C LEU A 325 27.88 -7.55 -5.77
N PHE A 326 26.67 -7.75 -5.22
CA PHE A 326 25.57 -8.39 -5.93
C PHE A 326 24.29 -7.59 -5.79
N LYS A 327 23.65 -7.30 -6.91
CA LYS A 327 22.27 -6.79 -6.92
C LYS A 327 21.35 -7.90 -7.38
N VAL A 328 20.45 -8.30 -6.48
CA VAL A 328 19.56 -9.45 -6.66
C VAL A 328 18.12 -8.96 -6.74
N GLN A 329 17.41 -9.33 -7.78
CA GLN A 329 15.96 -9.17 -7.88
C GLN A 329 15.31 -10.55 -7.74
N LEU A 330 14.56 -10.72 -6.66
CA LEU A 330 13.82 -11.94 -6.38
C LEU A 330 12.36 -11.75 -6.80
N ARG A 331 11.89 -12.53 -7.77
CA ARG A 331 10.54 -12.49 -8.31
C ARG A 331 9.74 -13.67 -7.77
N LEU A 332 8.80 -13.38 -6.88
CA LEU A 332 7.99 -14.39 -6.20
C LEU A 332 6.53 -14.27 -6.60
N GLY A 333 5.88 -15.39 -6.83
CA GLY A 333 4.44 -15.46 -7.04
C GLY A 333 3.65 -14.97 -5.82
N PHE A 334 2.47 -14.39 -6.03
CA PHE A 334 1.69 -13.80 -4.94
C PHE A 334 1.28 -14.81 -3.84
N LYS A 335 1.21 -16.10 -4.15
CA LYS A 335 0.88 -17.17 -3.19
C LYS A 335 2.11 -17.75 -2.49
N VAL A 336 3.30 -17.44 -2.99
CA VAL A 336 4.54 -17.95 -2.43
C VAL A 336 4.86 -17.24 -1.12
N ASN A 337 5.17 -18.03 -0.08
CA ASN A 337 5.62 -17.46 1.18
C ASN A 337 6.98 -16.77 1.00
N GLN A 338 7.05 -15.50 1.39
CA GLN A 338 8.28 -14.72 1.31
C GLN A 338 9.27 -15.19 2.38
N ARG A 339 10.01 -16.27 2.10
CA ARG A 339 11.12 -16.79 2.94
C ARG A 339 12.44 -16.34 2.34
N VAL A 340 12.71 -15.06 2.41
CA VAL A 340 13.85 -14.42 1.75
C VAL A 340 15.18 -15.07 2.14
N ASN A 341 15.38 -15.43 3.41
CA ASN A 341 16.59 -16.08 3.88
C ASN A 341 16.85 -17.43 3.15
N THR A 342 15.81 -18.24 2.99
CA THR A 342 15.93 -19.55 2.32
C THR A 342 16.26 -19.39 0.83
N TYR A 343 15.61 -18.45 0.16
CA TYR A 343 15.87 -18.20 -1.27
C TYR A 343 17.25 -17.61 -1.49
N LEU A 344 17.68 -16.70 -0.62
CA LEU A 344 19.01 -16.11 -0.75
C LEU A 344 20.11 -17.15 -0.50
N TYR A 345 19.90 -18.09 0.42
CA TYR A 345 20.80 -19.22 0.62
C TYR A 345 20.95 -20.05 -0.66
N GLN A 346 19.84 -20.34 -1.35
CA GLN A 346 19.86 -21.05 -2.64
C GLN A 346 20.61 -20.23 -3.70
N ILE A 347 20.33 -18.92 -3.82
CA ILE A 347 20.98 -18.04 -4.80
C ILE A 347 22.50 -18.04 -4.58
N VAL A 348 22.95 -17.87 -3.34
CA VAL A 348 24.40 -17.87 -3.03
C VAL A 348 25.02 -19.23 -3.29
N SER A 349 24.32 -20.33 -2.98
CA SER A 349 24.76 -21.67 -3.33
C SER A 349 24.95 -21.85 -4.84
N ASP A 350 24.01 -21.34 -5.64
CA ASP A 350 24.10 -21.36 -7.11
C ASP A 350 25.26 -20.49 -7.63
N LEU A 351 25.50 -19.32 -7.02
CA LEU A 351 26.64 -18.46 -7.37
C LEU A 351 27.99 -19.12 -7.07
N VAL A 352 28.10 -19.82 -5.95
CA VAL A 352 29.31 -20.60 -5.59
C VAL A 352 29.49 -21.78 -6.57
N ALA A 353 28.42 -22.50 -6.89
CA ALA A 353 28.47 -23.62 -7.84
C ALA A 353 28.89 -23.19 -9.25
N ASN A 354 28.53 -21.97 -9.65
CA ASN A 354 28.90 -21.37 -10.94
C ASN A 354 30.26 -20.64 -10.91
N ASN A 355 31.03 -20.74 -9.83
CA ASN A 355 32.31 -20.05 -9.62
C ASN A 355 32.27 -18.52 -9.75
N GLN A 356 31.11 -17.91 -9.48
CA GLN A 356 30.97 -16.45 -9.45
C GLN A 356 31.37 -15.86 -8.09
N ILE A 357 31.37 -16.67 -7.05
CA ILE A 357 31.87 -16.35 -5.71
C ILE A 357 32.74 -17.52 -5.24
N ALA A 358 33.81 -17.20 -4.54
CA ALA A 358 34.62 -18.22 -3.84
C ALA A 358 33.79 -18.91 -2.75
N ALA A 359 34.03 -20.20 -2.55
CA ALA A 359 33.39 -20.96 -1.48
C ALA A 359 33.59 -20.28 -0.12
N GLN A 360 32.50 -19.95 0.57
CA GLN A 360 32.54 -19.25 1.84
C GLN A 360 32.65 -20.27 2.96
N ASN A 361 33.85 -20.43 3.49
CA ASN A 361 34.06 -21.30 4.64
C ASN A 361 33.39 -20.75 5.88
N HIS A 362 32.51 -21.52 6.48
CA HIS A 362 31.85 -21.14 7.72
C HIS A 362 32.87 -20.84 8.82
N ARG A 363 32.64 -19.79 9.61
CA ARG A 363 33.51 -19.39 10.73
C ARG A 363 33.69 -20.51 11.79
N TYR A 364 32.69 -21.38 11.92
CA TYR A 364 32.69 -22.50 12.87
C TYR A 364 33.00 -23.81 12.18
N SER A 365 33.98 -24.55 12.70
CA SER A 365 34.47 -25.81 12.12
C SER A 365 33.37 -26.89 11.97
N ILE A 366 32.34 -26.86 12.82
CA ILE A 366 31.20 -27.79 12.79
C ILE A 366 30.40 -27.69 11.47
N TYR A 367 30.37 -26.51 10.82
CA TYR A 367 29.59 -26.28 9.60
C TYR A 367 30.42 -26.36 8.31
N ARG A 368 31.78 -26.42 8.41
CA ARG A 368 32.67 -26.41 7.23
C ARG A 368 32.47 -27.64 6.31
N GLU A 369 32.05 -28.75 6.86
CA GLU A 369 31.86 -29.98 6.09
C GLU A 369 30.52 -30.05 5.35
N HIS A 370 29.56 -29.16 5.68
CA HIS A 370 28.16 -29.27 5.23
C HIS A 370 27.64 -28.09 4.43
N SER A 371 28.35 -26.99 4.35
CA SER A 371 27.90 -25.79 3.64
C SER A 371 29.04 -24.95 3.07
N ASN A 372 28.97 -24.68 1.77
CA ASN A 372 29.86 -23.75 1.06
C ASN A 372 29.37 -22.31 1.12
N VAL A 373 28.29 -22.05 1.85
CA VAL A 373 27.65 -20.71 1.99
C VAL A 373 27.88 -20.21 3.41
N GLY A 374 28.39 -18.98 3.54
CA GLY A 374 28.66 -18.32 4.81
C GLY A 374 27.42 -17.85 5.54
N ASP A 375 27.60 -17.15 6.66
CA ASP A 375 26.48 -16.59 7.43
C ASP A 375 25.88 -15.34 6.76
N PHE A 376 24.54 -15.21 6.94
CA PHE A 376 23.81 -14.05 6.46
C PHE A 376 23.48 -13.09 7.60
N ARG A 377 23.65 -11.81 7.32
CA ARG A 377 23.19 -10.75 8.19
C ARG A 377 22.35 -9.73 7.41
N PHE A 378 21.12 -9.55 7.83
CA PHE A 378 20.18 -8.63 7.18
C PHE A 378 20.23 -7.27 7.88
N CYS A 379 20.51 -6.21 7.13
CA CYS A 379 20.49 -4.84 7.63
C CYS A 379 19.22 -4.14 7.14
N LEU A 380 18.30 -3.84 8.05
CA LEU A 380 17.04 -3.16 7.77
C LEU A 380 17.15 -1.68 8.16
N LEU A 381 17.18 -0.81 7.17
CA LEU A 381 17.28 0.62 7.37
C LEU A 381 15.94 1.23 7.78
N ARG A 382 15.93 2.07 8.79
CA ARG A 382 14.79 2.86 9.24
C ARG A 382 15.13 4.34 9.10
N LYS A 383 14.42 5.04 8.22
CA LYS A 383 14.56 6.48 8.06
C LYS A 383 13.97 7.18 9.29
N VAL A 384 14.71 8.14 9.83
CA VAL A 384 14.27 9.00 10.94
C VAL A 384 14.47 10.46 10.56
N ILE A 385 13.59 11.33 11.06
CA ILE A 385 13.72 12.77 10.90
C ILE A 385 14.83 13.22 11.86
N SER A 386 15.90 13.78 11.32
CA SER A 386 16.93 14.44 12.12
C SER A 386 16.51 15.87 12.45
N PRO A 387 16.89 16.42 13.63
CA PRO A 387 16.68 17.83 13.95
C PRO A 387 17.37 18.79 12.97
N GLU A 388 18.39 18.30 12.25
CA GLU A 388 19.13 19.04 11.23
C GLU A 388 18.43 19.07 9.87
N THR A 389 17.37 18.26 9.71
CA THR A 389 16.62 18.16 8.47
C THR A 389 15.68 19.36 8.34
N ASP A 390 15.86 20.17 7.29
CA ASP A 390 14.98 21.31 7.02
C ASP A 390 13.69 20.84 6.29
N ILE A 391 12.74 20.32 7.06
CA ILE A 391 11.41 19.95 6.57
C ILE A 391 10.41 20.96 7.12
N PRO A 392 9.50 21.52 6.28
CA PRO A 392 8.43 22.38 6.76
C PRO A 392 7.66 21.72 7.91
N GLY A 393 7.28 22.49 8.92
CA GLY A 393 6.67 21.94 10.15
C GLY A 393 5.39 21.13 9.91
N PHE A 394 4.65 21.41 8.84
CA PHE A 394 3.51 20.60 8.42
C PHE A 394 3.95 19.22 7.90
N ASP A 395 4.94 19.18 7.01
CA ASP A 395 5.45 17.92 6.45
C ASP A 395 6.14 17.07 7.53
N ALA A 396 6.79 17.69 8.51
CA ALA A 396 7.35 16.99 9.67
C ALA A 396 6.24 16.25 10.46
N ARG A 397 5.11 16.92 10.74
CA ARG A 397 3.95 16.28 11.41
C ARG A 397 3.35 15.14 10.58
N VAL A 398 3.27 15.32 9.25
CA VAL A 398 2.80 14.27 8.34
C VAL A 398 3.73 13.05 8.44
N MET A 399 5.04 13.25 8.47
CA MET A 399 6.02 12.16 8.59
C MET A 399 5.95 11.46 9.95
N GLU A 400 5.80 12.21 11.06
CA GLU A 400 5.60 11.64 12.39
C GLU A 400 4.36 10.73 12.42
N LEU A 401 3.24 11.22 11.86
CA LEU A 401 1.99 10.46 11.79
C LEU A 401 2.13 9.22 10.88
N LYS A 402 2.84 9.35 9.74
CA LYS A 402 3.16 8.20 8.88
C LYS A 402 3.95 7.13 9.64
N TYR A 403 4.95 7.52 10.42
CA TYR A 403 5.75 6.57 11.20
C TYR A 403 4.92 5.91 12.31
N LEU A 404 3.98 6.65 12.91
CA LEU A 404 3.02 6.08 13.87
C LEU A 404 2.14 5.02 13.19
N ILE A 405 1.55 5.32 12.04
CA ILE A 405 0.74 4.39 11.26
C ILE A 405 1.56 3.16 10.86
N ARG A 406 2.80 3.35 10.41
CA ARG A 406 3.71 2.26 10.05
C ARG A 406 3.98 1.29 11.22
N ARG A 407 4.06 1.78 12.46
CA ARG A 407 4.23 0.92 13.64
C ARG A 407 3.04 -0.01 13.86
N LEU A 408 1.83 0.41 13.49
CA LEU A 408 0.62 -0.38 13.63
C LEU A 408 0.53 -1.49 12.56
N CYS A 409 1.17 -1.33 11.40
CA CYS A 409 1.06 -2.23 10.26
C CYS A 409 2.05 -3.41 10.27
N GLY A 410 2.90 -3.51 11.30
CA GLY A 410 3.85 -4.59 11.46
C GLY A 410 5.27 -4.26 10.99
N SER A 411 6.20 -5.17 11.23
CA SER A 411 7.62 -5.03 10.90
C SER A 411 7.92 -5.57 9.50
N PRO A 412 8.77 -4.91 8.69
CA PRO A 412 9.28 -5.46 7.44
C PRO A 412 9.91 -6.85 7.58
N ALA A 413 10.58 -7.12 8.71
CA ALA A 413 11.14 -8.44 9.01
C ALA A 413 10.10 -9.55 8.93
N LYS A 414 8.87 -9.27 9.38
CA LYS A 414 7.76 -10.22 9.33
C LYS A 414 7.22 -10.43 7.91
N TRP A 415 7.22 -9.38 7.10
CA TRP A 415 6.72 -9.48 5.72
C TRP A 415 7.63 -10.34 4.86
N TYR A 416 8.96 -10.25 5.06
CA TYR A 416 9.96 -10.99 4.31
C TYR A 416 10.35 -12.33 4.94
N GLY A 417 9.66 -12.76 6.00
CA GLY A 417 9.94 -14.03 6.68
C GLY A 417 11.31 -14.11 7.31
N LEU A 418 11.83 -12.98 7.79
CA LEU A 418 13.16 -12.86 8.39
C LEU A 418 13.15 -12.96 9.93
N GLU A 419 12.03 -13.29 10.56
CA GLU A 419 11.89 -13.27 12.03
C GLU A 419 12.92 -14.14 12.77
N SER A 420 13.33 -15.26 12.14
CA SER A 420 14.34 -16.17 12.67
C SER A 420 15.76 -15.90 12.17
N SER A 421 15.95 -14.86 11.34
CA SER A 421 17.24 -14.52 10.74
C SER A 421 18.01 -13.53 11.60
N ASN A 422 19.32 -13.43 11.37
CA ASN A 422 20.16 -12.46 12.06
C ASN A 422 19.94 -11.07 11.45
N ILE A 423 19.19 -10.20 12.17
CA ILE A 423 18.77 -8.88 11.68
C ILE A 423 19.41 -7.76 12.50
N ILE A 424 19.91 -6.75 11.81
CA ILE A 424 20.34 -5.47 12.37
C ILE A 424 19.31 -4.43 11.95
N PHE A 425 18.71 -3.73 12.90
CA PHE A 425 17.93 -2.53 12.63
C PHE A 425 18.80 -1.30 12.78
N GLU A 426 18.90 -0.52 11.71
CA GLU A 426 19.72 0.68 11.71
C GLU A 426 18.89 1.90 11.36
N TYR A 427 19.13 3.00 12.11
CA TYR A 427 18.47 4.27 11.87
C TYR A 427 19.35 5.14 10.97
N VAL A 428 18.80 5.58 9.84
CA VAL A 428 19.45 6.48 8.89
C VAL A 428 18.67 7.80 8.88
N PRO A 429 19.36 8.95 8.96
CA PRO A 429 18.70 10.23 8.87
C PRO A 429 18.03 10.39 7.50
N LEU A 430 16.85 11.01 7.49
CA LEU A 430 16.24 11.42 6.23
C LEU A 430 17.03 12.62 5.73
N PHE A 431 17.87 12.39 4.72
CA PHE A 431 18.74 13.44 4.18
C PHE A 431 17.89 14.48 3.43
N SER A 432 17.79 15.67 4.00
CA SER A 432 17.27 16.89 3.39
C SER A 432 18.37 17.93 3.31
N LYS A 433 18.12 19.10 2.70
CA LYS A 433 19.06 20.21 2.75
C LYS A 433 19.40 20.47 4.21
N ALA A 434 20.69 20.46 4.52
CA ALA A 434 21.15 20.82 5.85
C ALA A 434 20.67 22.24 6.17
N LYS A 435 20.05 22.41 7.34
CA LYS A 435 19.76 23.72 7.89
C LYS A 435 21.08 24.44 8.02
N GLN A 436 21.19 25.69 7.59
CA GLN A 436 22.43 26.47 7.75
C GLN A 436 22.89 26.36 9.21
N GLN A 437 23.95 25.62 9.45
CA GLN A 437 24.51 25.50 10.77
C GLN A 437 25.36 26.77 11.02
N HIS A 438 25.01 27.51 12.05
CA HIS A 438 25.91 28.56 12.54
C HIS A 438 27.17 27.90 13.04
N LYS A 439 28.35 28.27 12.46
CA LYS A 439 29.65 27.81 12.94
C LYS A 439 29.76 28.11 14.44
N LEU A 440 30.04 27.09 15.25
CA LEU A 440 30.27 27.26 16.67
C LEU A 440 31.56 28.07 16.85
N LYS A 441 31.49 29.17 17.58
CA LYS A 441 32.66 29.96 17.96
C LYS A 441 33.28 29.34 19.20
N ARG A 442 34.56 28.90 19.09
CA ARG A 442 35.29 28.43 20.26
C ARG A 442 35.51 29.60 21.24
N ILE A 443 35.00 29.42 22.45
CA ILE A 443 35.26 30.32 23.57
C ILE A 443 36.44 29.71 24.35
N GLU A 444 37.55 30.45 24.51
CA GLU A 444 38.67 29.97 25.30
C GLU A 444 38.26 29.88 26.79
N PHE A 445 38.62 28.79 27.41
CA PHE A 445 38.41 28.61 28.85
C PHE A 445 39.26 29.59 29.62
N ALA A 446 38.66 30.45 30.43
CA ALA A 446 39.34 31.40 31.27
C ALA A 446 40.23 30.65 32.30
N GLY A 447 41.51 30.54 32.04
CA GLY A 447 42.46 29.78 32.86
C GLY A 447 43.27 28.72 32.08
N ALA A 448 43.01 28.49 30.80
CA ALA A 448 43.86 27.64 29.98
C ALA A 448 45.20 28.34 29.72
N LYS A 449 46.32 27.73 30.10
CA LYS A 449 47.67 28.19 29.67
C LYS A 449 47.71 28.14 28.14
N PRO A 450 48.27 29.17 27.47
CA PRO A 450 48.42 29.18 26.02
C PRO A 450 49.18 27.92 25.59
N SER A 451 48.54 27.08 24.78
CA SER A 451 49.20 25.91 24.18
C SER A 451 50.27 26.40 23.23
N ALA A 452 51.51 25.93 23.40
CA ALA A 452 52.65 26.24 22.54
C ALA A 452 52.50 25.81 21.06
N ALA A 453 51.35 25.25 20.71
CA ALA A 453 51.00 24.80 19.35
C ALA A 453 50.40 25.92 18.46
N ALA A 454 50.22 27.15 18.96
CA ALA A 454 49.58 28.23 18.21
C ALA A 454 50.54 29.08 17.33
N THR A 455 51.78 28.66 17.14
CA THR A 455 52.77 29.42 16.34
C THR A 455 52.87 28.98 14.86
N HIS A 456 52.05 28.05 14.41
CA HIS A 456 51.82 27.82 12.98
C HIS A 456 50.35 28.14 12.65
N ALA A 457 50.06 29.41 12.47
CA ALA A 457 48.92 29.80 11.66
C ALA A 457 49.32 29.48 10.22
N PRO A 458 48.65 28.58 9.52
CA PRO A 458 48.75 28.52 8.08
C PRO A 458 48.20 29.84 7.55
N ASP A 459 48.97 30.47 6.63
CA ASP A 459 48.56 31.65 5.88
C ASP A 459 47.11 31.51 5.42
N ALA A 460 46.41 32.65 5.42
CA ALA A 460 45.05 32.76 4.96
C ALA A 460 44.90 32.04 3.59
N VAL A 461 44.32 30.87 3.63
CA VAL A 461 43.82 30.19 2.42
C VAL A 461 42.63 31.02 1.98
N ASP A 462 42.68 31.51 0.76
CA ASP A 462 41.61 32.25 0.09
C ASP A 462 40.28 31.54 0.32
N GLU A 463 39.23 32.30 0.64
CA GLU A 463 37.89 31.84 1.01
C GLU A 463 37.13 31.09 -0.11
N ASP A 464 37.81 30.82 -1.25
CA ASP A 464 37.18 30.20 -2.44
C ASP A 464 37.47 28.69 -2.60
N ASP A 465 38.30 28.07 -1.75
CA ASP A 465 38.53 26.62 -1.76
C ASP A 465 37.86 25.95 -0.53
N GLU A 466 36.51 25.95 -0.47
CA GLU A 466 35.81 24.92 0.30
C GLU A 466 36.09 23.56 -0.36
N PRO A 467 36.58 22.54 0.38
CA PRO A 467 36.62 21.20 -0.18
C PRO A 467 35.21 20.86 -0.56
N GLU A 468 34.94 20.79 -1.86
CA GLU A 468 33.67 20.28 -2.36
C GLU A 468 33.49 18.89 -1.76
N ASP A 469 32.59 18.81 -0.77
CA ASP A 469 32.12 17.57 -0.22
C ASP A 469 31.63 16.76 -1.42
N ILE A 470 32.32 15.67 -1.76
CA ILE A 470 32.06 14.84 -2.94
C ILE A 470 30.57 14.42 -2.97
N PHE A 471 29.96 14.35 -1.79
CA PHE A 471 28.51 14.15 -1.61
C PHE A 471 27.67 15.40 -1.94
N SER A 472 28.16 16.59 -1.75
CA SER A 472 27.46 17.86 -1.99
C SER A 472 27.38 18.20 -3.48
N SER A 473 28.45 17.97 -4.24
CA SER A 473 28.50 18.28 -5.69
C SER A 473 27.69 17.29 -6.53
N ALA A 474 27.70 16.00 -6.18
CA ALA A 474 26.83 14.99 -6.79
C ALA A 474 25.33 15.27 -6.52
N MET A 475 25.02 15.92 -5.40
CA MET A 475 23.63 16.27 -5.02
C MET A 475 23.04 17.42 -5.83
N LYS A 476 23.82 18.38 -6.31
CA LYS A 476 23.29 19.54 -7.05
C LYS A 476 22.75 19.15 -8.43
N GLY A 477 23.49 18.35 -9.18
CA GLY A 477 23.13 18.00 -10.56
C GLY A 477 21.96 17.03 -10.71
N GLU A 478 21.86 16.00 -9.84
CA GLU A 478 20.78 15.01 -9.93
C GLU A 478 19.48 15.46 -9.27
N ARG A 479 19.57 16.35 -8.28
CA ARG A 479 18.39 16.86 -7.59
C ARG A 479 17.59 17.86 -8.43
N GLU A 480 18.27 18.67 -9.24
CA GLU A 480 17.61 19.54 -10.23
C GLU A 480 16.91 18.71 -11.31
N LYS A 481 17.50 17.60 -11.73
CA LYS A 481 16.93 16.69 -12.72
C LYS A 481 15.73 15.92 -12.16
N ASN A 482 15.84 15.40 -10.93
CA ASN A 482 14.72 14.70 -10.28
C ASN A 482 13.58 15.62 -9.86
N LEU A 483 13.87 16.91 -9.54
CA LEU A 483 12.85 17.91 -9.25
C LEU A 483 12.15 18.36 -10.54
N ALA A 484 12.87 18.47 -11.64
CA ALA A 484 12.32 18.76 -12.95
C ALA A 484 11.43 17.60 -13.44
N ASP A 485 11.87 16.35 -13.26
CA ASP A 485 11.08 15.16 -13.61
C ASP A 485 9.86 14.97 -12.70
N ALA A 486 9.97 15.25 -11.39
CA ALA A 486 8.84 15.20 -10.47
C ALA A 486 7.84 16.35 -10.69
N THR A 487 8.33 17.53 -11.09
CA THR A 487 7.45 18.67 -11.40
C THR A 487 6.77 18.48 -12.75
N SER A 488 7.44 17.89 -13.73
CA SER A 488 6.85 17.53 -15.03
C SER A 488 5.80 16.41 -14.88
N ALA A 489 6.01 15.46 -13.98
CA ALA A 489 5.04 14.40 -13.66
C ALA A 489 3.80 14.92 -12.90
N LEU A 490 3.93 16.04 -12.18
CA LEU A 490 2.84 16.67 -11.44
C LEU A 490 2.05 17.70 -12.28
N VAL A 491 2.68 18.32 -13.28
CA VAL A 491 2.10 19.38 -14.11
C VAL A 491 1.76 18.88 -15.51
N GLY A 492 2.50 17.91 -16.02
CA GLY A 492 2.24 17.26 -17.29
C GLY A 492 1.45 15.99 -17.08
N GLY A 493 0.14 16.05 -17.22
CA GLY A 493 -0.71 14.91 -17.42
C GLY A 493 -0.41 14.25 -18.77
N ASP A 494 0.81 13.81 -18.99
CA ASP A 494 1.16 13.02 -20.15
C ASP A 494 0.87 11.54 -19.88
N THR A 495 -0.25 11.15 -20.47
CA THR A 495 -0.69 9.79 -20.76
C THR A 495 0.28 9.12 -21.76
N ALA A 496 1.48 8.80 -21.33
CA ALA A 496 2.37 7.97 -22.12
C ALA A 496 2.80 6.76 -21.29
N SER A 497 2.28 5.62 -21.74
CA SER A 497 2.66 4.26 -21.38
C SER A 497 1.77 3.49 -20.40
N PHE A 498 0.44 3.59 -20.56
CA PHE A 498 -0.40 2.42 -20.36
C PHE A 498 -0.71 1.85 -21.76
N LYS A 499 0.11 0.91 -22.23
CA LYS A 499 -0.34 0.03 -23.30
C LYS A 499 -1.50 -0.79 -22.76
N PRO A 500 -2.72 -0.66 -23.29
CA PRO A 500 -3.77 -1.60 -22.95
C PRO A 500 -3.31 -2.97 -23.46
N LEU A 501 -3.43 -3.99 -22.64
CA LEU A 501 -3.47 -5.36 -23.09
C LEU A 501 -4.62 -5.45 -24.10
N VAL A 502 -4.29 -5.46 -25.36
CA VAL A 502 -5.16 -5.91 -26.44
C VAL A 502 -5.29 -7.39 -26.20
N ILE A 503 -6.44 -7.82 -25.73
CA ILE A 503 -6.89 -9.20 -25.82
C ILE A 503 -7.31 -9.31 -27.29
N ASP A 504 -6.44 -9.90 -28.09
CA ASP A 504 -6.81 -10.39 -29.42
C ASP A 504 -7.88 -11.46 -29.17
N GLU A 505 -9.10 -11.14 -29.55
CA GLU A 505 -10.14 -12.13 -29.82
C GLU A 505 -9.69 -12.87 -31.10
N GLU A 506 -8.93 -13.95 -30.91
CA GLU A 506 -8.76 -14.94 -31.96
C GLU A 506 -10.03 -15.79 -32.02
N ASP A 507 -10.58 -15.76 -33.19
CA ASP A 507 -11.67 -16.53 -33.75
C ASP A 507 -11.61 -18.01 -33.33
N GLU A 508 -12.59 -18.46 -32.54
CA GLU A 508 -13.02 -19.87 -32.54
C GLU A 508 -14.18 -20.01 -33.53
N GLU A 509 -13.83 -20.18 -34.82
CA GLU A 509 -14.67 -20.88 -35.78
C GLU A 509 -14.14 -22.30 -35.98
N ASP A 510 -15.05 -23.25 -35.84
CA ASP A 510 -15.11 -24.59 -36.40
C ASP A 510 -14.13 -25.68 -35.95
N SER A 511 -14.65 -26.62 -35.16
CA SER A 511 -14.64 -28.03 -35.60
C SER A 511 -15.71 -28.84 -34.84
N GLU A 512 -16.84 -29.04 -35.50
CA GLU A 512 -17.64 -30.24 -35.34
C GLU A 512 -16.82 -31.47 -35.82
N GLU A 513 -16.59 -32.42 -34.94
CA GLU A 513 -16.73 -33.87 -35.17
C GLU A 513 -16.73 -34.60 -33.83
#